data_d399b4290bf99c6a6309847b79c1f338
#
_entry.id   d399b4290bf99c6a6309847b79c1f338
#
_cell.length_a   1.000
_cell.length_b   1.000
_cell.length_c   1.000
_cell.angle_alpha   90.00
_cell.angle_beta   90.00
_cell.angle_gamma   90.00
#
_symmetry.space_group_name_H-M   'P 1'
#
loop_
_entity.id
_entity.type
_entity.pdbx_description
1 polymer ?
#
loop_
_entity_poly.entity_id
_entity_poly.type
_entity_poly.pdbx_seq_one_letter_code
_entity_poly.pdbx_strand_id
1 'polypeptide(L)'
;IPITLEDGTVLGSIIGGQVLPENPDEEKFRQTARELGIDEDKYIKALKKVNVKTREQIDASANLLGDVINMFVRASYTNRKNENLVGELKGGITKAAEQIEEATDKTKEIDGYSKRQQILALNASIEAARAGDQGKGFAVVATEVQKLARDMATSSADIKKLLGELHVTINHLNQ
;
A
#
# COMPACT_ATOMS: atom_id res chain seq x y z
N ILE A 1 -24.90 -9.20 18.83
CA ILE A 1 -23.51 -9.63 18.67
C ILE A 1 -22.77 -8.49 18.01
N PRO A 2 -21.77 -7.88 18.64
CA PRO A 2 -20.97 -6.82 18.01
C PRO A 2 -20.07 -7.39 16.91
N ILE A 3 -19.91 -6.62 15.83
CA ILE A 3 -18.96 -6.87 14.77
C ILE A 3 -17.77 -5.96 15.00
N THR A 4 -16.59 -6.53 15.26
CA THR A 4 -15.41 -5.78 15.67
C THR A 4 -14.20 -6.09 14.78
N LEU A 5 -13.38 -5.07 14.52
CA LEU A 5 -12.04 -5.21 13.93
C LEU A 5 -11.01 -5.61 15.01
N GLU A 6 -9.79 -5.91 14.59
CA GLU A 6 -8.69 -6.29 15.50
C GLU A 6 -8.26 -5.17 16.46
N ASP A 7 -8.42 -3.92 16.05
CA ASP A 7 -8.14 -2.73 16.86
C ASP A 7 -9.26 -2.39 17.87
N GLY A 8 -10.32 -3.23 17.93
CA GLY A 8 -11.48 -3.03 18.80
C GLY A 8 -12.56 -2.11 18.22
N THR A 9 -12.39 -1.58 17.01
CA THR A 9 -13.40 -0.74 16.34
C THR A 9 -14.66 -1.54 16.10
N VAL A 10 -15.81 -1.04 16.60
CA VAL A 10 -17.13 -1.65 16.40
C VAL A 10 -17.73 -1.13 15.09
N LEU A 11 -17.92 -2.01 14.11
CA LEU A 11 -18.54 -1.68 12.83
C LEU A 11 -20.07 -1.70 12.87
N GLY A 12 -20.63 -2.46 13.77
CA GLY A 12 -22.07 -2.64 13.91
C GLY A 12 -22.42 -3.80 14.81
N SER A 13 -23.65 -4.24 14.76
CA SER A 13 -24.11 -5.41 15.52
C SER A 13 -25.08 -6.25 14.70
N ILE A 14 -25.08 -7.55 14.96
CA ILE A 14 -26.06 -8.48 14.45
C ILE A 14 -27.06 -8.75 15.55
N ILE A 15 -28.34 -8.62 15.20
CA ILE A 15 -29.47 -8.94 16.07
C ILE A 15 -30.07 -10.21 15.53
N GLY A 16 -30.10 -11.25 16.35
CA GLY A 16 -30.81 -12.49 16.08
C GLY A 16 -31.96 -12.66 17.07
N GLY A 17 -33.00 -13.35 16.66
CA GLY A 17 -34.15 -13.60 17.51
C GLY A 17 -35.10 -14.57 16.84
N GLN A 18 -36.21 -14.87 17.49
CA GLN A 18 -37.24 -15.85 17.14
C GLN A 18 -37.02 -17.24 17.77
N VAL A 19 -36.36 -17.26 18.92
CA VAL A 19 -36.34 -18.43 19.82
C VAL A 19 -36.83 -18.01 21.21
N LEU A 20 -37.41 -18.92 21.94
CA LEU A 20 -37.81 -18.68 23.32
C LEU A 20 -36.75 -19.36 24.22
N PRO A 21 -36.30 -18.70 25.30
CA PRO A 21 -35.35 -19.29 26.26
C PRO A 21 -36.01 -20.35 27.17
N GLU A 22 -37.30 -20.37 27.23
CA GLU A 22 -38.13 -21.28 28.04
C GLU A 22 -39.49 -21.46 27.39
N ASN A 23 -40.25 -22.42 27.87
CA ASN A 23 -41.64 -22.62 27.43
C ASN A 23 -42.46 -21.35 27.71
N PRO A 24 -43.21 -20.83 26.73
CA PRO A 24 -43.99 -19.62 26.92
C PRO A 24 -45.18 -19.84 27.86
N ASP A 25 -45.41 -18.88 28.74
CA ASP A 25 -46.65 -18.75 29.50
C ASP A 25 -47.78 -18.28 28.56
N GLU A 26 -48.64 -19.23 28.13
CA GLU A 26 -49.68 -18.94 27.15
C GLU A 26 -50.65 -17.84 27.61
N GLU A 27 -50.95 -17.74 28.91
CA GLU A 27 -51.87 -16.72 29.40
C GLU A 27 -51.29 -15.31 29.29
N LYS A 28 -50.02 -15.18 29.61
CA LYS A 28 -49.29 -13.91 29.44
C LYS A 28 -49.25 -13.47 27.97
N PHE A 29 -49.02 -14.39 27.05
CA PHE A 29 -49.03 -14.09 25.61
C PHE A 29 -50.44 -13.81 25.07
N ARG A 30 -51.50 -14.42 25.61
CA ARG A 30 -52.90 -14.08 25.31
C ARG A 30 -53.24 -12.66 25.76
N GLN A 31 -52.79 -12.28 26.96
CA GLN A 31 -52.96 -10.91 27.43
C GLN A 31 -52.26 -9.90 26.49
N THR A 32 -51.01 -10.18 26.07
CA THR A 32 -50.28 -9.34 25.09
C THR A 32 -51.05 -9.25 23.77
N ALA A 33 -51.61 -10.34 23.27
CA ALA A 33 -52.41 -10.32 22.04
C ALA A 33 -53.65 -9.41 22.17
N ARG A 34 -54.33 -9.44 23.33
CA ARG A 34 -55.47 -8.54 23.64
C ARG A 34 -55.04 -7.07 23.63
N GLU A 35 -53.93 -6.77 24.30
CA GLU A 35 -53.39 -5.40 24.38
C GLU A 35 -53.01 -4.85 23.00
N LEU A 36 -52.50 -5.71 22.09
CA LEU A 36 -52.09 -5.35 20.72
C LEU A 36 -53.26 -5.44 19.72
N GLY A 37 -54.46 -5.85 20.12
CA GLY A 37 -55.59 -6.01 19.22
C GLY A 37 -55.46 -7.15 18.21
N ILE A 38 -54.68 -8.18 18.54
CA ILE A 38 -54.38 -9.34 17.68
C ILE A 38 -55.29 -10.51 18.12
N ASP A 39 -55.72 -11.33 17.14
CA ASP A 39 -56.46 -12.55 17.39
C ASP A 39 -55.63 -13.52 18.27
N GLU A 40 -56.14 -13.79 19.49
CA GLU A 40 -55.43 -14.58 20.50
C GLU A 40 -55.09 -16.00 20.01
N ASP A 41 -56.00 -16.67 19.34
CA ASP A 41 -55.81 -18.06 18.92
C ASP A 41 -54.82 -18.16 17.78
N LYS A 42 -54.85 -17.21 16.86
CA LYS A 42 -53.83 -17.12 15.82
C LYS A 42 -52.45 -16.80 16.40
N TYR A 43 -52.41 -15.90 17.40
CA TYR A 43 -51.14 -15.52 18.04
C TYR A 43 -50.53 -16.71 18.81
N ILE A 44 -51.32 -17.44 19.60
CA ILE A 44 -50.86 -18.64 20.31
C ILE A 44 -50.47 -19.76 19.33
N LYS A 45 -51.21 -19.93 18.24
CA LYS A 45 -50.84 -20.91 17.21
C LYS A 45 -49.51 -20.56 16.54
N ALA A 46 -49.21 -19.30 16.37
CA ALA A 46 -47.90 -18.85 15.87
C ALA A 46 -46.80 -19.03 16.92
N LEU A 47 -47.10 -18.69 18.20
CA LEU A 47 -46.16 -18.86 19.30
C LEU A 47 -45.71 -20.33 19.46
N LYS A 48 -46.62 -21.29 19.34
CA LYS A 48 -46.30 -22.74 19.40
C LYS A 48 -45.37 -23.22 18.27
N LYS A 49 -45.19 -22.46 17.24
CA LYS A 49 -44.22 -22.76 16.16
C LYS A 49 -42.80 -22.19 16.44
N VAL A 50 -42.67 -21.33 17.44
CA VAL A 50 -41.39 -20.78 17.83
C VAL A 50 -40.57 -21.84 18.56
N ASN A 51 -39.31 -22.02 18.13
CA ASN A 51 -38.45 -22.99 18.78
C ASN A 51 -38.08 -22.56 20.20
N VAL A 52 -38.19 -23.47 21.13
CA VAL A 52 -37.66 -23.29 22.49
C VAL A 52 -36.25 -23.83 22.55
N LYS A 53 -35.32 -23.03 23.04
CA LYS A 53 -33.91 -23.36 23.23
C LYS A 53 -33.48 -22.93 24.62
N THR A 54 -32.62 -23.69 25.25
CA THR A 54 -32.06 -23.26 26.54
C THR A 54 -31.18 -22.02 26.35
N ARG A 55 -31.07 -21.23 27.42
CA ARG A 55 -30.19 -20.04 27.39
C ARG A 55 -28.76 -20.37 27.00
N GLU A 56 -28.23 -21.49 27.51
CA GLU A 56 -26.89 -21.99 27.12
C GLU A 56 -26.80 -22.28 25.62
N GLN A 57 -27.82 -22.88 25.02
CA GLN A 57 -27.85 -23.14 23.58
C GLN A 57 -27.91 -21.86 22.75
N ILE A 58 -28.68 -20.87 23.24
CA ILE A 58 -28.77 -19.55 22.57
C ILE A 58 -27.44 -18.85 22.65
N ASP A 59 -26.80 -18.77 23.82
CA ASP A 59 -25.56 -18.10 24.05
C ASP A 59 -24.39 -18.78 23.26
N ALA A 60 -24.34 -20.12 23.28
CA ALA A 60 -23.34 -20.86 22.52
C ALA A 60 -23.50 -20.63 21.00
N SER A 61 -24.72 -20.64 20.48
CA SER A 61 -25.00 -20.38 19.07
C SER A 61 -24.69 -18.95 18.70
N ALA A 62 -24.99 -17.97 19.56
CA ALA A 62 -24.71 -16.57 19.38
C ALA A 62 -23.18 -16.32 19.35
N ASN A 63 -22.44 -16.90 20.29
CA ASN A 63 -20.99 -16.77 20.34
C ASN A 63 -20.33 -17.37 19.09
N LEU A 64 -20.69 -18.60 18.71
CA LEU A 64 -20.15 -19.24 17.51
C LEU A 64 -20.43 -18.40 16.24
N LEU A 65 -21.67 -17.93 16.09
CA LEU A 65 -22.04 -17.08 14.96
C LEU A 65 -21.25 -15.76 14.98
N GLY A 66 -21.10 -15.16 16.15
CA GLY A 66 -20.29 -13.95 16.35
C GLY A 66 -18.84 -14.15 15.94
N ASP A 67 -18.22 -15.23 16.39
CA ASP A 67 -16.83 -15.54 16.07
C ASP A 67 -16.62 -15.78 14.56
N VAL A 68 -17.50 -16.55 13.93
CA VAL A 68 -17.46 -16.82 12.49
C VAL A 68 -17.61 -15.52 11.70
N ILE A 69 -18.61 -14.69 12.04
CA ILE A 69 -18.83 -13.43 11.32
C ILE A 69 -17.67 -12.46 11.53
N ASN A 70 -17.19 -12.33 12.76
CA ASN A 70 -16.03 -11.47 13.03
C ASN A 70 -14.79 -11.94 12.27
N MET A 71 -14.56 -13.25 12.16
CA MET A 71 -13.47 -13.82 11.38
C MET A 71 -13.60 -13.43 9.89
N PHE A 72 -14.76 -13.57 9.28
CA PHE A 72 -14.99 -13.18 7.89
C PHE A 72 -14.84 -11.66 7.65
N VAL A 73 -15.39 -10.86 8.55
CA VAL A 73 -15.29 -9.39 8.44
C VAL A 73 -13.84 -8.93 8.55
N ARG A 74 -13.10 -9.45 9.52
CA ARG A 74 -11.66 -9.14 9.69
C ARG A 74 -10.85 -9.58 8.47
N ALA A 75 -11.07 -10.79 7.97
CA ALA A 75 -10.39 -11.29 6.78
C ALA A 75 -10.67 -10.40 5.55
N SER A 76 -11.94 -10.04 5.32
CA SER A 76 -12.33 -9.15 4.22
C SER A 76 -11.70 -7.76 4.35
N TYR A 77 -11.69 -7.20 5.56
CA TYR A 77 -11.09 -5.89 5.82
C TYR A 77 -9.58 -5.90 5.57
N THR A 78 -8.91 -6.94 6.07
CA THR A 78 -7.46 -7.12 5.87
C THR A 78 -7.11 -7.29 4.39
N ASN A 79 -7.89 -8.09 3.66
CA ASN A 79 -7.70 -8.27 2.22
C ASN A 79 -7.83 -6.95 1.47
N ARG A 80 -8.87 -6.17 1.74
CA ARG A 80 -9.08 -4.87 1.10
C ARG A 80 -7.96 -3.87 1.41
N LYS A 81 -7.45 -3.88 2.65
CA LYS A 81 -6.30 -3.07 3.05
C LYS A 81 -5.03 -3.48 2.29
N ASN A 82 -4.80 -4.79 2.16
CA ASN A 82 -3.67 -5.32 1.42
C ASN A 82 -3.75 -4.98 -0.08
N GLU A 83 -4.92 -5.07 -0.70
CA GLU A 83 -5.13 -4.67 -2.09
C GLU A 83 -4.78 -3.19 -2.32
N ASN A 84 -5.21 -2.31 -1.42
CA ASN A 84 -4.88 -0.89 -1.49
C ASN A 84 -3.35 -0.66 -1.36
N LEU A 85 -2.70 -1.31 -0.38
CA LEU A 85 -1.25 -1.21 -0.20
C LEU A 85 -0.48 -1.72 -1.43
N VAL A 86 -0.91 -2.83 -2.00
CA VAL A 86 -0.31 -3.37 -3.25
C VAL A 86 -0.49 -2.38 -4.40
N GLY A 87 -1.67 -1.73 -4.49
CA GLY A 87 -1.93 -0.69 -5.49
C GLY A 87 -0.99 0.52 -5.33
N GLU A 88 -0.82 1.03 -4.11
CA GLU A 88 0.10 2.13 -3.80
C GLU A 88 1.56 1.76 -4.10
N LEU A 89 1.98 0.55 -3.72
CA LEU A 89 3.32 0.03 -4.00
C LEU A 89 3.59 -0.05 -5.52
N LYS A 90 2.64 -0.58 -6.29
CA LYS A 90 2.77 -0.63 -7.76
C LYS A 90 2.90 0.77 -8.37
N GLY A 91 2.10 1.73 -7.90
CA GLY A 91 2.22 3.12 -8.33
C GLY A 91 3.59 3.72 -8.00
N GLY A 92 4.11 3.45 -6.80
CA GLY A 92 5.44 3.86 -6.36
C GLY A 92 6.56 3.25 -7.23
N ILE A 93 6.46 1.97 -7.54
CA ILE A 93 7.41 1.24 -8.40
C ILE A 93 7.44 1.83 -9.82
N THR A 94 6.26 2.08 -10.40
CA THR A 94 6.16 2.70 -11.75
C THR A 94 6.83 4.07 -11.77
N LYS A 95 6.54 4.91 -10.78
CA LYS A 95 7.16 6.23 -10.66
C LYS A 95 8.68 6.16 -10.47
N ALA A 96 9.16 5.20 -9.69
CA ALA A 96 10.60 4.99 -9.51
C ALA A 96 11.28 4.56 -10.81
N ALA A 97 10.64 3.70 -11.62
CA ALA A 97 11.14 3.31 -12.92
C ALA A 97 11.29 4.50 -13.87
N GLU A 98 10.27 5.38 -13.95
CA GLU A 98 10.32 6.62 -14.75
C GLU A 98 11.47 7.55 -14.31
N GLN A 99 11.66 7.70 -12.99
CA GLN A 99 12.73 8.52 -12.45
C GLN A 99 14.14 7.96 -12.74
N ILE A 100 14.30 6.63 -12.75
CA ILE A 100 15.54 5.97 -13.13
C ILE A 100 15.87 6.21 -14.62
N GLU A 101 14.85 6.16 -15.48
CA GLU A 101 15.01 6.44 -16.90
C GLU A 101 15.44 7.90 -17.13
N GLU A 102 14.76 8.86 -16.50
CA GLU A 102 15.11 10.27 -16.56
C GLU A 102 16.54 10.53 -16.05
N ALA A 103 16.92 9.93 -14.90
CA ALA A 103 18.26 10.03 -14.35
C ALA A 103 19.32 9.42 -15.28
N THR A 104 18.98 8.33 -15.98
CA THR A 104 19.86 7.71 -16.97
C THR A 104 20.12 8.64 -18.16
N ASP A 105 19.09 9.33 -18.63
CA ASP A 105 19.23 10.29 -19.74
C ASP A 105 20.04 11.52 -19.31
N LYS A 106 19.81 12.04 -18.11
CA LYS A 106 20.64 13.12 -17.55
C LYS A 106 22.11 12.71 -17.40
N THR A 107 22.35 11.48 -17.03
CA THR A 107 23.74 10.94 -16.93
C THR A 107 24.40 10.85 -18.28
N LYS A 108 23.67 10.51 -19.36
CA LYS A 108 24.17 10.55 -20.74
C LYS A 108 24.56 11.99 -21.19
N GLU A 109 23.73 12.98 -20.81
CA GLU A 109 24.04 14.38 -21.09
C GLU A 109 25.34 14.83 -20.39
N ILE A 110 25.52 14.44 -19.11
CA ILE A 110 26.73 14.73 -18.32
C ILE A 110 27.99 14.12 -19.00
N ASP A 111 27.89 12.88 -19.47
CA ASP A 111 28.96 12.23 -20.22
C ASP A 111 29.32 13.02 -21.53
N GLY A 112 28.28 13.50 -22.22
CA GLY A 112 28.46 14.37 -23.38
C GLY A 112 29.15 15.70 -23.05
N TYR A 113 28.82 16.34 -21.94
CA TYR A 113 29.48 17.55 -21.47
C TYR A 113 30.94 17.30 -21.08
N SER A 114 31.20 16.21 -20.37
CA SER A 114 32.53 15.79 -19.97
C SER A 114 33.48 15.62 -21.19
N LYS A 115 32.98 14.92 -22.23
CA LYS A 115 33.72 14.75 -23.48
C LYS A 115 34.05 16.09 -24.17
N ARG A 116 33.06 17.00 -24.26
CA ARG A 116 33.27 18.33 -24.84
C ARG A 116 34.27 19.15 -24.01
N GLN A 117 34.19 19.07 -22.69
CA GLN A 117 35.10 19.76 -21.78
C GLN A 117 36.53 19.24 -21.92
N GLN A 118 36.72 17.92 -22.11
CA GLN A 118 38.05 17.34 -22.41
C GLN A 118 38.63 17.91 -23.69
N ILE A 119 37.84 18.03 -24.76
CA ILE A 119 38.27 18.59 -26.04
C ILE A 119 38.63 20.07 -25.88
N LEU A 120 37.83 20.85 -25.17
CA LEU A 120 38.09 22.26 -24.91
C LEU A 120 39.35 22.45 -24.09
N ALA A 121 39.58 21.65 -23.08
CA ALA A 121 40.79 21.69 -22.25
C ALA A 121 42.02 21.30 -23.05
N LEU A 122 41.90 20.32 -23.95
CA LEU A 122 43.00 19.96 -24.85
C LEU A 122 43.36 21.12 -25.80
N ASN A 123 42.36 21.75 -26.42
CA ASN A 123 42.57 22.91 -27.28
C ASN A 123 43.24 24.09 -26.55
N ALA A 124 42.76 24.35 -25.30
CA ALA A 124 43.33 25.35 -24.41
C ALA A 124 44.81 25.05 -24.07
N SER A 125 45.12 23.76 -23.82
CA SER A 125 46.52 23.32 -23.57
C SER A 125 47.41 23.54 -24.79
N ILE A 126 46.90 23.26 -25.98
CA ILE A 126 47.63 23.47 -27.24
C ILE A 126 47.91 24.98 -27.44
N GLU A 127 46.92 25.84 -27.24
CA GLU A 127 47.09 27.28 -27.41
C GLU A 127 47.99 27.88 -26.32
N ALA A 128 47.92 27.40 -25.09
CA ALA A 128 48.83 27.76 -24.02
C ALA A 128 50.29 27.40 -24.36
N ALA A 129 50.53 26.22 -24.92
CA ALA A 129 51.84 25.80 -25.38
C ALA A 129 52.34 26.71 -26.54
N ARG A 130 51.44 27.13 -27.44
CA ARG A 130 51.75 28.02 -28.55
C ARG A 130 52.15 29.44 -28.10
N ALA A 131 51.65 29.91 -26.99
CA ALA A 131 51.95 31.20 -26.37
C ALA A 131 53.26 31.17 -25.58
N GLY A 132 53.99 30.07 -25.52
CA GLY A 132 55.28 29.93 -24.86
C GLY A 132 55.27 30.35 -23.38
N ASP A 133 56.21 31.14 -22.95
CA ASP A 133 56.34 31.56 -21.54
C ASP A 133 55.07 32.31 -21.00
N GLN A 134 54.39 33.05 -21.86
CA GLN A 134 53.18 33.79 -21.51
C GLN A 134 51.98 32.85 -21.27
N GLY A 135 52.04 31.65 -21.84
CA GLY A 135 50.98 30.66 -21.72
C GLY A 135 51.06 29.75 -20.49
N LYS A 136 52.14 29.78 -19.69
CA LYS A 136 52.37 28.82 -18.58
C LYS A 136 51.20 28.76 -17.57
N GLY A 137 50.65 29.92 -17.19
CA GLY A 137 49.50 29.96 -16.29
C GLY A 137 48.24 29.32 -16.87
N PHE A 138 47.98 29.53 -18.16
CA PHE A 138 46.85 28.94 -18.88
C PHE A 138 47.00 27.41 -19.05
N ALA A 139 48.24 26.93 -19.26
CA ALA A 139 48.52 25.50 -19.36
C ALA A 139 48.15 24.74 -18.08
N VAL A 140 48.41 25.35 -16.90
CA VAL A 140 48.04 24.77 -15.59
C VAL A 140 46.51 24.66 -15.48
N VAL A 141 45.78 25.73 -15.82
CA VAL A 141 44.33 25.77 -15.77
C VAL A 141 43.73 24.72 -16.74
N ALA A 142 44.24 24.66 -17.96
CA ALA A 142 43.78 23.69 -18.96
C ALA A 142 43.99 22.25 -18.49
N THR A 143 45.12 21.95 -17.84
CA THR A 143 45.38 20.63 -17.27
C THR A 143 44.40 20.29 -16.15
N GLU A 144 44.07 21.24 -15.26
CA GLU A 144 43.13 21.03 -14.19
C GLU A 144 41.70 20.82 -14.71
N VAL A 145 41.29 21.60 -15.74
CA VAL A 145 39.99 21.41 -16.42
C VAL A 145 39.93 20.04 -17.10
N GLN A 146 41.00 19.56 -17.70
CA GLN A 146 41.07 18.24 -18.31
C GLN A 146 40.95 17.13 -17.26
N LYS A 147 41.56 17.28 -16.09
CA LYS A 147 41.44 16.36 -14.97
C LYS A 147 40.00 16.30 -14.47
N LEU A 148 39.42 17.48 -14.21
CA LEU A 148 38.02 17.59 -13.76
C LEU A 148 37.07 16.92 -14.75
N ALA A 149 37.25 17.09 -16.03
CA ALA A 149 36.42 16.45 -17.05
C ALA A 149 36.56 14.91 -17.04
N ARG A 150 37.76 14.37 -16.75
CA ARG A 150 37.93 12.92 -16.56
C ARG A 150 37.21 12.41 -15.30
N ASP A 151 37.34 13.13 -14.19
CA ASP A 151 36.71 12.79 -12.95
C ASP A 151 35.17 12.79 -13.09
N MET A 152 34.62 13.77 -13.82
CA MET A 152 33.21 13.80 -14.20
C MET A 152 32.80 12.58 -15.03
N ALA A 153 33.60 12.18 -16.02
CA ALA A 153 33.34 11.01 -16.85
C ALA A 153 33.27 9.72 -15.99
N THR A 154 34.21 9.59 -15.05
CA THR A 154 34.24 8.46 -14.11
C THR A 154 33.00 8.44 -13.22
N SER A 155 32.67 9.57 -12.59
CA SER A 155 31.48 9.69 -11.75
C SER A 155 30.19 9.39 -12.52
N SER A 156 30.11 9.86 -13.79
CA SER A 156 28.96 9.56 -14.65
C SER A 156 28.85 8.06 -14.97
N ALA A 157 29.97 7.37 -15.18
CA ALA A 157 29.97 5.92 -15.38
C ALA A 157 29.52 5.16 -14.13
N ASP A 158 29.94 5.59 -12.94
CA ASP A 158 29.52 4.99 -11.67
C ASP A 158 28.05 5.19 -11.43
N ILE A 159 27.53 6.40 -11.67
CA ILE A 159 26.07 6.67 -11.56
C ILE A 159 25.29 5.78 -12.52
N LYS A 160 25.75 5.65 -13.77
CA LYS A 160 25.09 4.80 -14.76
C LYS A 160 25.04 3.34 -14.34
N LYS A 161 26.09 2.84 -13.69
CA LYS A 161 26.10 1.49 -13.11
C LYS A 161 25.06 1.33 -12.01
N LEU A 162 25.00 2.28 -11.06
CA LEU A 162 24.02 2.26 -9.98
C LEU A 162 22.58 2.33 -10.50
N LEU A 163 22.31 3.16 -11.51
CA LEU A 163 21.02 3.25 -12.14
C LEU A 163 20.63 1.93 -12.83
N GLY A 164 21.59 1.24 -13.44
CA GLY A 164 21.38 -0.09 -14.00
C GLY A 164 20.99 -1.13 -12.94
N GLU A 165 21.66 -1.14 -11.80
CA GLU A 165 21.36 -2.02 -10.66
C GLU A 165 19.97 -1.71 -10.08
N LEU A 166 19.62 -0.42 -9.94
CA LEU A 166 18.29 0.01 -9.51
C LEU A 166 17.21 -0.43 -10.50
N HIS A 167 17.45 -0.29 -11.80
CA HIS A 167 16.51 -0.71 -12.83
C HIS A 167 16.20 -2.22 -12.75
N VAL A 168 17.22 -3.04 -12.53
CA VAL A 168 17.05 -4.50 -12.32
C VAL A 168 16.22 -4.77 -11.08
N THR A 169 16.50 -4.07 -9.98
CA THR A 169 15.76 -4.23 -8.71
C THR A 169 14.27 -3.86 -8.87
N ILE A 170 14.00 -2.73 -9.52
CA ILE A 170 12.63 -2.26 -9.79
C ILE A 170 11.86 -3.25 -10.69
N ASN A 171 12.51 -3.77 -11.72
CA ASN A 171 11.87 -4.77 -12.58
C ASN A 171 11.56 -6.07 -11.84
N HIS A 172 12.37 -6.47 -10.88
CA HIS A 172 12.10 -7.65 -10.06
C HIS A 172 10.92 -7.46 -9.10
N LEU A 173 10.71 -6.24 -8.60
CA LEU A 173 9.56 -5.90 -7.75
C LEU A 173 8.24 -5.79 -8.54
N ASN A 174 8.31 -5.68 -9.86
CA ASN A 174 7.15 -5.52 -10.73
C ASN A 174 6.63 -6.87 -11.30
N GLN A 175 7.29 -8.00 -10.97
CA GLN A 175 6.88 -9.36 -11.30
C GLN A 175 6.01 -9.97 -10.20
#